data_622e1ad8b1106da3e4b0a007726092b2
#
_entry.id   622e1ad8b1106da3e4b0a007726092b2
#
_cell.length_a   1.000
_cell.length_b   1.000
_cell.length_c   1.000
_cell.angle_alpha   90.00
_cell.angle_beta   90.00
_cell.angle_gamma   90.00
#
_symmetry.space_group_name_H-M   'P 1'
#
loop_
_entity.id
_entity.type
_entity.pdbx_description
1 polymer ?
#
loop_
_entity_poly.entity_id
_entity_poly.type
_entity_poly.pdbx_seq_one_letter_code
_entity_poly.pdbx_strand_id
1 'polypeptide(L)'
;MKTDNAKEYFASILGDYILSQGIVHQSSCVDIVQQNGVAERKNRQLLEVLRSLMFTRHVLNIFWGQAVLTTTYLINRMPSRVLNFQTPSHMLLNFYPNTRIISTIPMKVFSCSAYVHIHSHNRSKLDLKAIKCIFIGYFSN
;
A
#
# COMPACT_ATOMS: atom_id res chain seq x y z
N MET A 1 14.32 1.77 6.78
CA MET A 1 13.06 1.84 7.57
C MET A 1 13.39 2.40 8.94
N LYS A 2 12.63 3.39 9.44
CA LYS A 2 12.83 3.94 10.79
C LYS A 2 11.66 3.52 11.68
N THR A 3 11.96 2.95 12.86
CA THR A 3 10.95 2.48 13.83
C THR A 3 11.32 2.94 15.23
N ASP A 4 10.43 2.74 16.17
CA ASP A 4 10.72 2.81 17.60
C ASP A 4 11.48 1.55 18.07
N ASN A 5 11.71 1.44 19.38
CA ASN A 5 12.40 0.30 19.99
C ASN A 5 11.44 -0.84 20.39
N ALA A 6 10.28 -0.95 19.77
CA ALA A 6 9.34 -2.03 20.05
C ALA A 6 9.97 -3.39 19.70
N LYS A 7 9.85 -4.34 20.64
CA LYS A 7 10.51 -5.66 20.53
C LYS A 7 10.11 -6.46 19.30
N GLU A 8 8.91 -6.22 18.76
CA GLU A 8 8.42 -6.87 17.55
C GLU A 8 9.29 -6.59 16.32
N TYR A 9 9.94 -5.43 16.23
CA TYR A 9 10.82 -5.09 15.10
C TYR A 9 12.16 -5.81 15.15
N PHE A 10 12.51 -6.37 16.30
CA PHE A 10 13.74 -7.14 16.51
C PHE A 10 13.49 -8.65 16.51
N ALA A 11 12.24 -9.07 16.26
CA ALA A 11 11.91 -10.49 16.08
C ALA A 11 12.65 -11.05 14.86
N SER A 12 13.21 -12.25 14.97
CA SER A 12 14.04 -12.87 13.92
C SER A 12 13.34 -12.91 12.55
N ILE A 13 12.07 -13.29 12.51
CA ILE A 13 11.28 -13.42 11.26
C ILE A 13 11.19 -12.09 10.52
N LEU A 14 10.89 -10.99 11.22
CA LEU A 14 10.78 -9.67 10.62
C LEU A 14 12.16 -9.11 10.25
N GLY A 15 13.16 -9.35 11.10
CA GLY A 15 14.55 -8.96 10.84
C GLY A 15 15.10 -9.62 9.59
N ASP A 16 14.92 -10.92 9.44
CA ASP A 16 15.36 -11.69 8.27
C ASP A 16 14.65 -11.23 7.00
N TYR A 17 13.34 -10.94 7.09
CA TYR A 17 12.59 -10.39 5.95
C TYR A 17 13.14 -9.02 5.52
N ILE A 18 13.35 -8.10 6.46
CA ILE A 18 13.88 -6.74 6.20
C ILE A 18 15.26 -6.83 5.53
N LEU A 19 16.13 -7.71 6.03
CA LEU A 19 17.45 -7.95 5.44
C LEU A 19 17.36 -8.54 4.04
N SER A 20 16.48 -9.52 3.83
CA SER A 20 16.29 -10.15 2.51
C SER A 20 15.80 -9.15 1.45
N GLN A 21 15.07 -8.11 1.87
CA GLN A 21 14.60 -7.03 0.99
C GLN A 21 15.63 -5.89 0.84
N GLY A 22 16.81 -5.99 1.42
CA GLY A 22 17.84 -4.95 1.38
C GLY A 22 17.44 -3.66 2.12
N ILE A 23 16.51 -3.74 3.07
CA ILE A 23 16.01 -2.58 3.80
C ILE A 23 16.88 -2.34 5.03
N VAL A 24 17.52 -1.18 5.09
CA VAL A 24 18.25 -0.76 6.29
C VAL A 24 17.26 -0.39 7.39
N HIS A 25 17.31 -1.09 8.52
CA HIS A 25 16.51 -0.81 9.70
C HIS A 25 17.27 0.12 10.65
N GLN A 26 16.65 1.23 11.03
CA GLN A 26 17.14 2.20 11.99
C GLN A 26 16.15 2.30 13.15
N SER A 27 16.60 2.00 14.36
CA SER A 27 15.83 2.25 15.58
C SER A 27 16.12 3.64 16.13
N SER A 28 15.19 4.21 16.87
CA SER A 28 15.40 5.42 17.66
C SER A 28 16.14 5.11 18.95
N CYS A 29 16.76 6.14 19.58
CA CYS A 29 17.32 5.98 20.92
C CYS A 29 16.20 5.71 21.93
N VAL A 30 16.49 4.88 22.94
CA VAL A 30 15.52 4.41 23.94
C VAL A 30 14.82 5.55 24.67
N ASP A 31 15.53 6.64 24.96
CA ASP A 31 15.02 7.73 25.80
C ASP A 31 14.60 8.99 25.03
N ILE A 32 14.62 8.98 23.68
CA ILE A 32 14.32 10.16 22.88
C ILE A 32 13.06 9.92 22.02
N VAL A 33 11.90 10.09 22.64
CA VAL A 33 10.57 9.95 21.98
C VAL A 33 10.41 10.85 20.75
N GLN A 34 11.02 12.03 20.75
CA GLN A 34 10.94 12.99 19.63
C GLN A 34 11.49 12.43 18.31
N GLN A 35 12.39 11.44 18.36
CA GLN A 35 12.91 10.79 17.15
C GLN A 35 11.86 9.95 16.42
N ASN A 36 10.79 9.54 17.10
CA ASN A 36 9.70 8.73 16.55
C ASN A 36 8.64 9.54 15.83
N GLY A 37 8.58 10.85 16.03
CA GLY A 37 7.51 11.70 15.51
C GLY A 37 7.27 11.62 14.00
N VAL A 38 8.28 11.26 13.21
CA VAL A 38 8.13 11.04 11.75
C VAL A 38 7.43 9.70 11.48
N ALA A 39 7.85 8.63 12.15
CA ALA A 39 7.27 7.29 11.99
C ALA A 39 5.82 7.26 12.47
N GLU A 40 5.54 7.84 13.64
CA GLU A 40 4.19 7.95 14.20
C GLU A 40 3.25 8.74 13.29
N ARG A 41 3.71 9.87 12.74
CA ARG A 41 2.93 10.68 11.82
C ARG A 41 2.59 9.92 10.54
N LYS A 42 3.53 9.17 10.00
CA LYS A 42 3.31 8.32 8.82
C LYS A 42 2.36 7.18 9.11
N ASN A 43 2.50 6.53 10.25
CA ASN A 43 1.58 5.50 10.70
C ASN A 43 0.15 6.04 10.89
N ARG A 44 0.01 7.20 11.54
CA ARG A 44 -1.29 7.87 11.69
C ARG A 44 -1.91 8.18 10.33
N GLN A 45 -1.18 8.78 9.41
CA GLN A 45 -1.66 9.07 8.06
C GLN A 45 -2.14 7.80 7.34
N LEU A 46 -1.39 6.72 7.44
CA LEU A 46 -1.77 5.43 6.84
C LEU A 46 -3.07 4.91 7.45
N LEU A 47 -3.19 4.91 8.77
CA LEU A 47 -4.39 4.44 9.46
C LEU A 47 -5.62 5.32 9.17
N GLU A 48 -5.48 6.62 9.04
CA GLU A 48 -6.58 7.53 8.71
C GLU A 48 -7.11 7.25 7.29
N VAL A 49 -6.23 7.10 6.31
CA VAL A 49 -6.63 6.76 4.93
C VAL A 49 -7.23 5.36 4.87
N LEU A 50 -6.63 4.39 5.56
CA LEU A 50 -7.14 3.02 5.67
C LEU A 50 -8.58 2.99 6.21
N ARG A 51 -8.82 3.66 7.33
CA ARG A 51 -10.15 3.76 7.94
C ARG A 51 -11.13 4.43 6.99
N SER A 52 -10.74 5.51 6.35
CA SER A 52 -11.57 6.19 5.34
C SER A 52 -11.97 5.25 4.21
N LEU A 53 -11.03 4.47 3.65
CA LEU A 53 -11.33 3.49 2.59
C LEU A 53 -12.31 2.42 3.05
N MET A 54 -12.10 1.85 4.24
CA MET A 54 -12.94 0.77 4.75
C MET A 54 -14.34 1.24 5.15
N PHE A 55 -14.45 2.35 5.89
CA PHE A 55 -15.73 2.83 6.39
C PHE A 55 -16.61 3.47 5.30
N THR A 56 -16.03 4.24 4.40
CA THR A 56 -16.79 4.88 3.31
C THR A 56 -17.46 3.86 2.38
N ARG A 57 -16.88 2.68 2.26
CA ARG A 57 -17.35 1.62 1.37
C ARG A 57 -17.96 0.42 2.09
N HIS A 58 -18.10 0.49 3.42
CA HIS A 58 -18.61 -0.62 4.23
C HIS A 58 -17.89 -1.95 3.94
N VAL A 59 -16.57 -1.89 3.78
CA VAL A 59 -15.78 -3.06 3.45
C VAL A 59 -15.63 -3.96 4.67
N LEU A 60 -15.81 -5.26 4.47
CA LEU A 60 -15.67 -6.23 5.55
C LEU A 60 -14.23 -6.22 6.11
N ASN A 61 -14.11 -6.36 7.42
CA ASN A 61 -12.83 -6.32 8.13
C ASN A 61 -11.81 -7.35 7.61
N ILE A 62 -12.28 -8.47 7.04
CA ILE A 62 -11.40 -9.49 6.46
C ILE A 62 -10.47 -8.93 5.36
N PHE A 63 -10.84 -7.83 4.71
CA PHE A 63 -10.06 -7.20 3.64
C PHE A 63 -9.13 -6.09 4.13
N TRP A 64 -8.88 -5.99 5.44
CA TRP A 64 -8.02 -4.93 5.99
C TRP A 64 -6.60 -4.94 5.39
N GLY A 65 -6.03 -6.12 5.14
CA GLY A 65 -4.70 -6.25 4.53
C GLY A 65 -4.63 -5.65 3.13
N GLN A 66 -5.64 -5.92 2.28
CA GLN A 66 -5.76 -5.33 0.94
C GLN A 66 -5.97 -3.83 1.01
N ALA A 67 -6.72 -3.36 2.01
CA ALA A 67 -6.91 -1.93 2.24
C ALA A 67 -5.61 -1.24 2.67
N VAL A 68 -4.72 -1.88 3.46
CA VAL A 68 -3.38 -1.36 3.80
C VAL A 68 -2.53 -1.22 2.53
N LEU A 69 -2.45 -2.26 1.70
CA LEU A 69 -1.70 -2.23 0.45
C LEU A 69 -2.21 -1.13 -0.49
N THR A 70 -3.54 -1.01 -0.63
CA THR A 70 -4.17 0.05 -1.43
C THR A 70 -3.87 1.44 -0.87
N THR A 71 -3.94 1.61 0.44
CA THR A 71 -3.60 2.87 1.11
C THR A 71 -2.17 3.29 0.81
N THR A 72 -1.22 2.37 0.95
CA THR A 72 0.19 2.61 0.64
C THR A 72 0.38 2.97 -0.84
N TYR A 73 -0.30 2.26 -1.73
CA TYR A 73 -0.29 2.54 -3.17
C TYR A 73 -0.78 3.96 -3.47
N LEU A 74 -1.90 4.37 -2.87
CA LEU A 74 -2.50 5.70 -3.07
C LEU A 74 -1.62 6.80 -2.48
N ILE A 75 -1.16 6.67 -1.23
CA ILE A 75 -0.31 7.68 -0.57
C ILE A 75 0.95 7.96 -1.40
N ASN A 76 1.56 6.93 -1.97
CA ASN A 76 2.75 7.09 -2.80
C ASN A 76 2.49 7.80 -4.15
N ARG A 77 1.23 7.90 -4.56
CA ARG A 77 0.80 8.57 -5.81
C ARG A 77 0.03 9.86 -5.59
N MET A 78 -0.21 10.25 -4.34
CA MET A 78 -0.84 11.52 -4.04
C MET A 78 0.21 12.63 -3.94
N PRO A 79 -0.04 13.80 -4.56
CA PRO A 79 0.86 14.95 -4.45
C PRO A 79 0.90 15.48 -3.02
N SER A 80 2.07 15.89 -2.57
CA SER A 80 2.30 16.42 -1.22
C SER A 80 2.88 17.83 -1.27
N ARG A 81 2.41 18.71 -0.36
CA ARG A 81 2.98 20.06 -0.20
C ARG A 81 4.48 20.02 0.13
N VAL A 82 4.92 19.06 0.93
CA VAL A 82 6.32 18.88 1.31
C VAL A 82 7.20 18.56 0.10
N LEU A 83 6.63 17.97 -0.95
CA LEU A 83 7.31 17.61 -2.19
C LEU A 83 6.96 18.58 -3.33
N ASN A 84 6.60 19.83 -3.03
CA ASN A 84 6.21 20.84 -4.03
C ASN A 84 5.12 20.32 -4.98
N PHE A 85 4.09 19.68 -4.43
CA PHE A 85 2.97 19.04 -5.15
C PHE A 85 3.38 17.90 -6.09
N GLN A 86 4.57 17.37 -5.95
CA GLN A 86 4.98 16.13 -6.62
C GLN A 86 4.55 14.91 -5.82
N THR A 87 4.42 13.78 -6.49
CA THR A 87 4.12 12.50 -5.84
C THR A 87 5.40 11.85 -5.33
N PRO A 88 5.36 11.12 -4.19
CA PRO A 88 6.53 10.37 -3.71
C PRO A 88 7.11 9.41 -4.77
N SER A 89 6.24 8.76 -5.55
CA SER A 89 6.66 7.86 -6.63
C SER A 89 7.41 8.59 -7.75
N HIS A 90 6.98 9.80 -8.11
CA HIS A 90 7.68 10.61 -9.11
C HIS A 90 9.05 11.08 -8.61
N MET A 91 9.11 11.51 -7.34
CA MET A 91 10.39 11.87 -6.71
C MET A 91 11.37 10.68 -6.70
N LEU A 92 10.88 9.48 -6.40
CA LEU A 92 11.71 8.28 -6.44
C LEU A 92 12.28 8.02 -7.83
N LEU A 93 11.48 8.16 -8.88
CA LEU A 93 11.94 8.01 -10.27
C LEU A 93 12.99 9.04 -10.68
N ASN A 94 12.92 10.27 -10.16
CA ASN A 94 13.92 11.28 -10.45
C ASN A 94 15.32 10.91 -9.90
N PHE A 95 15.36 10.25 -8.72
CA PHE A 95 16.61 9.78 -8.12
C PHE A 95 17.04 8.40 -8.65
N TYR A 96 16.09 7.56 -9.01
CA TYR A 96 16.31 6.17 -9.41
C TYR A 96 15.52 5.83 -10.68
N PRO A 97 15.92 6.34 -11.85
CA PRO A 97 15.15 6.22 -13.10
C PRO A 97 14.97 4.79 -13.60
N ASN A 98 15.86 3.88 -13.20
CA ASN A 98 15.80 2.46 -13.60
C ASN A 98 14.99 1.57 -12.65
N THR A 99 14.26 2.17 -11.71
CA THR A 99 13.47 1.43 -10.72
C THR A 99 12.21 0.86 -11.34
N ARG A 100 12.03 -0.47 -11.27
CA ARG A 100 10.80 -1.17 -11.70
C ARG A 100 9.68 -1.18 -10.65
N ILE A 101 9.88 -0.54 -9.52
CA ILE A 101 8.95 -0.58 -8.36
C ILE A 101 7.65 0.17 -8.64
N ILE A 102 7.59 1.03 -9.65
CA ILE A 102 6.44 1.86 -9.92
C ILE A 102 5.53 1.19 -10.93
N SER A 103 4.44 0.63 -10.43
CA SER A 103 3.36 0.12 -11.25
C SER A 103 2.71 1.25 -12.07
N THR A 104 2.48 1.01 -13.35
CA THR A 104 1.77 1.91 -14.27
C THR A 104 0.25 1.74 -14.20
N ILE A 105 -0.26 0.88 -13.32
CA ILE A 105 -1.70 0.62 -13.18
C ILE A 105 -2.40 1.91 -12.73
N PRO A 106 -3.45 2.36 -13.46
CA PRO A 106 -4.17 3.57 -13.08
C PRO A 106 -4.89 3.41 -11.74
N MET A 107 -5.01 4.51 -11.02
CA MET A 107 -5.73 4.52 -9.74
C MET A 107 -7.21 4.16 -9.96
N LYS A 108 -7.71 3.21 -9.17
CA LYS A 108 -9.10 2.77 -9.12
C LYS A 108 -9.66 3.01 -7.73
N VAL A 109 -10.95 3.21 -7.66
CA VAL A 109 -11.65 3.39 -6.39
C VAL A 109 -11.74 2.04 -5.67
N PHE A 110 -11.26 1.97 -4.44
CA PHE A 110 -11.36 0.79 -3.61
C PHE A 110 -12.82 0.37 -3.43
N SER A 111 -13.10 -0.93 -3.49
CA SER A 111 -14.47 -1.49 -3.44
C SER A 111 -15.41 -1.04 -4.57
N CYS A 112 -14.90 -0.55 -5.69
CA CYS A 112 -15.75 -0.29 -6.85
C CYS A 112 -16.13 -1.60 -7.56
N SER A 113 -17.28 -1.59 -8.26
CA SER A 113 -17.67 -2.70 -9.11
C SER A 113 -16.71 -2.83 -10.29
N ALA A 114 -16.24 -4.03 -10.52
CA ALA A 114 -15.40 -4.42 -11.64
C ALA A 114 -16.08 -5.57 -12.39
N TYR A 115 -15.75 -5.75 -13.66
CA TYR A 115 -16.26 -6.85 -14.46
C TYR A 115 -15.09 -7.62 -15.04
N VAL A 116 -15.01 -8.90 -14.70
CA VAL A 116 -13.98 -9.80 -15.21
C VAL A 116 -14.55 -10.57 -16.39
N HIS A 117 -13.91 -10.42 -17.56
CA HIS A 117 -14.32 -11.12 -18.77
C HIS A 117 -14.02 -12.63 -18.65
N ILE A 118 -15.02 -13.45 -18.97
CA ILE A 118 -14.85 -14.90 -19.05
C ILE A 118 -14.44 -15.24 -20.47
N HIS A 119 -13.30 -15.88 -20.62
CA HIS A 119 -12.80 -16.32 -21.93
C HIS A 119 -13.79 -17.29 -22.61
N SER A 120 -13.94 -17.19 -23.93
CA SER A 120 -14.88 -18.02 -24.70
C SER A 120 -14.70 -19.52 -24.47
N HIS A 121 -13.48 -19.96 -24.18
CA HIS A 121 -13.18 -21.37 -23.88
C HIS A 121 -13.82 -21.87 -22.56
N ASN A 122 -14.09 -20.97 -21.62
CA ASN A 122 -14.63 -21.30 -20.29
C ASN A 122 -16.13 -20.95 -20.16
N ARG A 123 -16.84 -20.75 -21.26
CA ARG A 123 -18.27 -20.41 -21.24
C ARG A 123 -19.03 -21.04 -22.42
N SER A 124 -20.29 -21.36 -22.22
CA SER A 124 -21.19 -21.76 -23.26
C SER A 124 -21.83 -20.54 -23.97
N LYS A 125 -22.61 -20.77 -25.04
CA LYS A 125 -23.27 -19.70 -25.80
C LYS A 125 -24.24 -18.86 -24.99
N LEU A 126 -24.83 -19.42 -23.92
CA LEU A 126 -25.83 -18.77 -23.08
C LEU A 126 -25.26 -18.26 -21.77
N ASP A 127 -23.99 -18.52 -21.47
CA ASP A 127 -23.36 -18.06 -20.23
C ASP A 127 -22.99 -16.57 -20.29
N LEU A 128 -22.89 -15.96 -19.11
CA LEU A 128 -22.51 -14.57 -18.97
C LEU A 128 -21.12 -14.33 -19.54
N LYS A 129 -20.95 -13.25 -20.29
CA LYS A 129 -19.66 -12.84 -20.86
C LYS A 129 -18.70 -12.27 -19.82
N ALA A 130 -19.22 -11.78 -18.71
CA ALA A 130 -18.43 -11.20 -17.64
C ALA A 130 -19.08 -11.44 -16.28
N ILE A 131 -18.26 -11.62 -15.26
CA ILE A 131 -18.68 -11.75 -13.86
C ILE A 131 -18.48 -10.40 -13.17
N LYS A 132 -19.52 -9.95 -12.44
CA LYS A 132 -19.40 -8.77 -11.59
C LYS A 132 -18.57 -9.12 -10.36
N CYS A 133 -17.52 -8.36 -10.13
CA CYS A 133 -16.57 -8.49 -9.02
C CYS A 133 -16.45 -7.16 -8.30
N ILE A 134 -15.71 -7.17 -7.20
CA ILE A 134 -15.34 -5.96 -6.44
C ILE A 134 -13.82 -5.80 -6.54
N PHE A 135 -13.39 -4.57 -6.81
CA PHE A 135 -11.96 -4.24 -6.81
C PHE A 135 -11.46 -4.10 -5.36
N ILE A 136 -10.60 -5.01 -4.92
CA ILE A 136 -10.10 -5.07 -3.54
C ILE A 136 -8.66 -4.59 -3.37
N GLY A 137 -8.04 -4.06 -4.43
CA GLY A 137 -6.73 -3.42 -4.29
C GLY A 137 -5.69 -3.82 -5.34
N TYR A 138 -4.49 -3.34 -5.11
CA TYR A 138 -3.33 -3.55 -5.95
C TYR A 138 -2.43 -4.59 -5.31
N PHE A 139 -2.15 -5.66 -6.03
CA PHE A 139 -1.16 -6.65 -5.61
C PHE A 139 0.22 -6.24 -6.12
N SER A 140 1.24 -6.43 -5.29
CA SER A 140 2.62 -6.44 -5.75
C SER A 140 2.87 -7.76 -6.47
N ASN A 141 3.32 -7.71 -7.72
CA ASN A 141 3.91 -8.88 -8.39
C ASN A 141 5.31 -9.11 -7.84
#